data_e1fa24b464e4e0243088b412617f1069
#
_entry.id   e1fa24b464e4e0243088b412617f1069
#
_cell.length_a   1.000
_cell.length_b   1.000
_cell.length_c   1.000
_cell.angle_alpha   90.00
_cell.angle_beta   90.00
_cell.angle_gamma   90.00
#
_symmetry.space_group_name_H-M   'P 1'
#
loop_
_entity.id
_entity.type
_entity.pdbx_description
1 polymer ?
#
loop_
_entity_poly.entity_id
_entity_poly.type
_entity_poly.pdbx_seq_one_letter_code
_entity_poly.pdbx_strand_id
1 'polypeptide(L)'
;YWGGTMSENGCGITALAIILSGYNKEYTPEKLRQKYYPVLNYDSLSKELTNTFKIKNSDFYYDSIHLSKGKLQEHLQTNRPVLICAWNQPHNNRWTTASHYMVLLATDDNDMVYISNPNGGKNDSKSSGWYKFSEVTPYFAKALYIESYD
;
A
#
# COMPACT_ATOMS: atom_id res chain seq x y z
N TYR A 1 1.23 12.78 6.58
CA TYR A 1 0.70 12.62 7.94
C TYR A 1 -0.10 13.87 8.31
N TRP A 2 -1.34 13.74 8.70
CA TRP A 2 -2.28 14.85 8.75
C TRP A 2 -2.72 15.22 10.16
N GLY A 3 -1.83 15.14 11.11
CA GLY A 3 -2.21 15.24 12.50
C GLY A 3 -2.73 13.90 13.00
N GLY A 4 -3.06 13.77 14.25
CA GLY A 4 -3.42 12.51 14.85
C GLY A 4 -2.21 11.68 15.24
N THR A 5 -2.45 10.46 15.66
CA THR A 5 -1.40 9.56 16.14
C THR A 5 -0.89 8.66 15.04
N MET A 6 0.23 7.99 15.30
CA MET A 6 0.76 6.96 14.42
C MET A 6 -0.24 5.83 14.21
N SER A 7 -1.02 5.49 15.24
CA SER A 7 -2.05 4.45 15.13
C SER A 7 -3.25 4.88 14.30
N GLU A 8 -3.51 6.18 14.20
CA GLU A 8 -4.64 6.72 13.44
C GLU A 8 -4.27 7.02 11.99
N ASN A 9 -3.11 7.66 11.77
CA ASN A 9 -2.69 8.19 10.48
C ASN A 9 -1.39 7.60 9.98
N GLY A 10 -0.85 6.60 10.67
CA GLY A 10 0.45 6.03 10.35
C GLY A 10 0.43 4.95 9.27
N CYS A 11 -0.75 4.57 8.76
CA CYS A 11 -0.83 3.47 7.80
C CYS A 11 -0.02 3.75 6.53
N GLY A 12 -0.04 4.97 6.03
CA GLY A 12 0.74 5.33 4.85
C GLY A 12 2.24 5.32 5.11
N ILE A 13 2.67 5.80 6.26
CA ILE A 13 4.07 5.78 6.65
C ILE A 13 4.54 4.34 6.85
N THR A 14 3.73 3.51 7.48
CA THR A 14 4.05 2.10 7.67
C THR A 14 4.06 1.35 6.34
N ALA A 15 3.11 1.64 5.46
CA ALA A 15 3.08 1.07 4.12
C ALA A 15 4.36 1.44 3.34
N LEU A 16 4.80 2.68 3.44
CA LEU A 16 6.05 3.12 2.83
C LEU A 16 7.24 2.34 3.41
N ALA A 17 7.25 2.12 4.73
CA ALA A 17 8.30 1.31 5.36
C ALA A 17 8.32 -0.11 4.83
N ILE A 18 7.16 -0.71 4.60
CA ILE A 18 7.05 -2.06 4.03
C ILE A 18 7.66 -2.10 2.64
N ILE A 19 7.35 -1.13 1.80
CA ILE A 19 7.92 -1.01 0.46
C ILE A 19 9.45 -0.88 0.54
N LEU A 20 9.93 0.00 1.41
CA LEU A 20 11.36 0.27 1.55
C LEU A 20 12.12 -0.90 2.19
N SER A 21 11.45 -1.77 2.93
CA SER A 21 12.12 -2.94 3.54
C SER A 21 12.70 -3.90 2.50
N GLY A 22 12.16 -3.92 1.30
CA GLY A 22 12.71 -4.71 0.19
C GLY A 22 13.91 -4.05 -0.47
N TYR A 23 14.23 -2.83 -0.08
CA TYR A 23 15.31 -2.03 -0.65
C TYR A 23 16.37 -1.68 0.39
N ASN A 24 15.96 -1.11 1.52
CA ASN A 24 16.87 -0.68 2.57
C ASN A 24 16.19 -0.81 3.94
N LYS A 25 16.72 -1.70 4.77
CA LYS A 25 16.17 -2.01 6.09
C LYS A 25 16.32 -0.89 7.12
N GLU A 26 17.07 0.17 6.79
CA GLU A 26 17.23 1.30 7.70
C GLU A 26 15.97 2.16 7.80
N TYR A 27 15.04 2.03 6.85
CA TYR A 27 13.83 2.82 6.85
C TYR A 27 12.74 2.12 7.65
N THR A 28 12.69 2.41 8.94
CA THR A 28 11.63 1.92 9.83
C THR A 28 10.45 2.89 9.83
N PRO A 29 9.25 2.45 10.26
CA PRO A 29 8.12 3.38 10.40
C PRO A 29 8.45 4.58 11.28
N GLU A 30 9.18 4.38 12.37
CA GLU A 30 9.55 5.47 13.27
C GLU A 30 10.48 6.47 12.60
N LYS A 31 11.48 6.01 11.87
CA LYS A 31 12.39 6.89 11.14
C LYS A 31 11.67 7.70 10.08
N LEU A 32 10.74 7.05 9.37
CA LEU A 32 9.95 7.73 8.35
C LEU A 32 9.00 8.73 8.97
N ARG A 33 8.41 8.41 10.12
CA ARG A 33 7.56 9.35 10.85
C ARG A 33 8.34 10.60 11.24
N GLN A 34 9.55 10.44 11.75
CA GLN A 34 10.41 11.58 12.11
C GLN A 34 10.73 12.45 10.89
N LYS A 35 10.95 11.82 9.73
CA LYS A 35 11.27 12.55 8.50
C LYS A 35 10.06 13.30 7.94
N TYR A 36 8.87 12.69 8.00
CA TYR A 36 7.67 13.20 7.31
C TYR A 36 6.63 13.82 8.25
N TYR A 37 6.81 13.70 9.55
CA TYR A 37 5.86 14.29 10.50
C TYR A 37 5.97 15.82 10.48
N PRO A 38 4.90 16.57 10.54
CA PRO A 38 3.49 16.09 10.57
C PRO A 38 2.88 15.84 9.19
N VAL A 39 3.65 15.98 8.13
CA VAL A 39 3.10 15.97 6.77
C VAL A 39 3.78 14.90 5.92
N LEU A 40 3.07 13.82 5.60
CA LEU A 40 3.36 13.00 4.45
C LEU A 40 2.30 13.32 3.39
N ASN A 41 2.73 13.93 2.31
CA ASN A 41 1.83 14.32 1.24
C ASN A 41 1.78 13.21 0.20
N TYR A 42 0.64 12.49 0.14
CA TYR A 42 0.49 11.39 -0.82
C TYR A 42 0.44 11.86 -2.27
N ASP A 43 0.05 13.10 -2.51
CA ASP A 43 0.05 13.64 -3.88
C ASP A 43 1.46 13.79 -4.44
N SER A 44 2.47 13.90 -3.57
CA SER A 44 3.87 13.98 -3.96
C SER A 44 4.66 12.71 -3.66
N LEU A 45 4.00 11.65 -3.22
CA LEU A 45 4.68 10.40 -2.82
C LEU A 45 5.49 9.80 -3.96
N SER A 46 4.96 9.82 -5.18
CA SER A 46 5.68 9.31 -6.35
C SER A 46 7.01 10.01 -6.57
N LYS A 47 7.01 11.34 -6.46
CA LYS A 47 8.23 12.13 -6.60
C LYS A 47 9.21 11.84 -5.47
N GLU A 48 8.71 11.68 -4.27
CA GLU A 48 9.53 11.36 -3.10
C GLU A 48 10.21 10.00 -3.26
N LEU A 49 9.46 8.99 -3.71
CA LEU A 49 10.01 7.67 -4.01
C LEU A 49 11.13 7.76 -5.06
N THR A 50 10.89 8.50 -6.13
CA THR A 50 11.86 8.65 -7.22
C THR A 50 13.10 9.44 -6.78
N ASN A 51 12.89 10.59 -6.16
CA ASN A 51 13.97 11.54 -5.93
C ASN A 51 14.76 11.24 -4.64
N THR A 52 14.07 10.86 -3.58
CA THR A 52 14.70 10.61 -2.28
C THR A 52 15.19 9.18 -2.16
N PHE A 53 14.36 8.21 -2.55
CA PHE A 53 14.65 6.79 -2.33
C PHE A 53 15.17 6.09 -3.58
N LYS A 54 15.18 6.75 -4.73
CA LYS A 54 15.63 6.18 -6.02
C LYS A 54 14.85 4.95 -6.43
N ILE A 55 13.55 4.97 -6.17
CA ILE A 55 12.62 3.88 -6.49
C ILE A 55 11.71 4.34 -7.61
N LYS A 56 11.81 3.71 -8.77
CA LYS A 56 10.92 3.98 -9.89
C LYS A 56 9.54 3.44 -9.60
N ASN A 57 8.53 4.21 -9.96
CA ASN A 57 7.15 3.86 -9.73
C ASN A 57 6.25 4.49 -10.79
N SER A 58 5.01 4.01 -10.86
CA SER A 58 4.05 4.47 -11.87
C SER A 58 3.30 5.73 -11.48
N ASP A 59 3.46 6.22 -10.25
CA ASP A 59 2.48 7.11 -9.63
C ASP A 59 1.13 6.40 -9.50
N PHE A 60 0.13 7.08 -8.97
CA PHE A 60 -1.15 6.46 -8.70
C PHE A 60 -2.02 6.33 -9.94
N TYR A 61 -2.53 5.12 -10.16
CA TYR A 61 -3.59 4.83 -11.12
C TYR A 61 -4.93 4.79 -10.40
N TYR A 62 -5.96 5.35 -11.02
CA TYR A 62 -7.32 5.39 -10.49
C TYR A 62 -8.30 4.58 -11.34
N ASP A 63 -7.88 4.11 -12.51
CA ASP A 63 -8.72 3.43 -13.47
C ASP A 63 -8.95 1.97 -13.10
N SER A 64 -10.09 1.44 -13.54
CA SER A 64 -10.49 0.09 -13.20
C SER A 64 -9.54 -0.99 -13.72
N ILE A 65 -8.83 -0.73 -14.81
CA ILE A 65 -7.90 -1.70 -15.38
C ILE A 65 -6.71 -1.92 -14.46
N HIS A 66 -6.10 -0.83 -13.96
CA HIS A 66 -4.94 -0.93 -13.08
C HIS A 66 -5.32 -1.32 -11.64
N LEU A 67 -6.61 -1.31 -11.31
CA LEU A 67 -7.11 -1.79 -10.03
C LEU A 67 -7.66 -3.20 -10.13
N SER A 68 -7.58 -3.83 -11.31
CA SER A 68 -8.11 -5.17 -11.54
C SER A 68 -7.07 -6.25 -11.25
N LYS A 69 -7.56 -7.45 -10.99
CA LYS A 69 -6.73 -8.64 -10.79
C LYS A 69 -5.69 -8.81 -11.91
N GLY A 70 -6.10 -8.63 -13.18
CA GLY A 70 -5.21 -8.89 -14.31
C GLY A 70 -3.91 -8.11 -14.24
N LYS A 71 -4.00 -6.79 -14.08
CA LYS A 71 -2.83 -5.93 -14.01
C LYS A 71 -2.07 -6.09 -12.71
N LEU A 72 -2.78 -6.21 -11.59
CA LEU A 72 -2.15 -6.39 -10.28
C LEU A 72 -1.37 -7.70 -10.24
N GLN A 73 -1.96 -8.80 -10.70
CA GLN A 73 -1.32 -10.11 -10.70
C GLN A 73 -0.09 -10.12 -11.61
N GLU A 74 -0.21 -9.58 -12.82
CA GLU A 74 0.90 -9.48 -13.76
C GLU A 74 2.09 -8.75 -13.14
N HIS A 75 1.83 -7.64 -12.45
CA HIS A 75 2.88 -6.86 -11.82
C HIS A 75 3.51 -7.61 -10.64
N LEU A 76 2.69 -8.20 -9.78
CA LEU A 76 3.18 -8.92 -8.60
C LEU A 76 4.04 -10.13 -8.96
N GLN A 77 3.83 -10.72 -10.14
CA GLN A 77 4.67 -11.81 -10.64
C GLN A 77 6.09 -11.35 -10.94
N THR A 78 6.35 -10.04 -11.02
CA THR A 78 7.70 -9.51 -11.15
C THR A 78 8.41 -9.35 -9.81
N ASN A 79 7.79 -9.76 -8.71
CA ASN A 79 8.30 -9.63 -7.34
C ASN A 79 8.46 -8.17 -6.89
N ARG A 80 7.63 -7.29 -7.42
CA ARG A 80 7.59 -5.89 -7.02
C ARG A 80 6.23 -5.54 -6.43
N PRO A 81 6.20 -4.79 -5.33
CA PRO A 81 4.94 -4.51 -4.63
C PRO A 81 4.09 -3.47 -5.32
N VAL A 82 2.84 -3.39 -4.86
CA VAL A 82 1.90 -2.34 -5.25
C VAL A 82 1.36 -1.70 -3.98
N LEU A 83 1.43 -0.38 -3.91
CA LEU A 83 0.81 0.38 -2.83
C LEU A 83 -0.66 0.63 -3.21
N ILE A 84 -1.56 0.18 -2.35
CA ILE A 84 -3.00 0.32 -2.57
C ILE A 84 -3.58 1.25 -1.52
N CYS A 85 -4.47 2.14 -1.95
CA CYS A 85 -5.37 2.84 -1.04
C CYS A 85 -6.75 2.20 -1.14
N ALA A 86 -7.23 1.64 -0.05
CA ALA A 86 -8.61 1.22 0.09
C ALA A 86 -9.43 2.40 0.64
N TRP A 87 -10.67 2.54 0.20
CA TRP A 87 -11.53 3.61 0.68
C TRP A 87 -12.85 3.04 1.20
N ASN A 88 -13.71 3.89 1.74
CA ASN A 88 -14.93 3.43 2.42
C ASN A 88 -16.11 3.14 1.49
N GLN A 89 -15.84 2.68 0.30
CA GLN A 89 -16.85 2.21 -0.65
C GLN A 89 -16.67 0.71 -0.88
N PRO A 90 -17.62 -0.14 -0.54
CA PRO A 90 -18.89 0.17 0.18
C PRO A 90 -18.63 0.68 1.59
N HIS A 91 -19.56 1.48 2.10
CA HIS A 91 -19.46 2.11 3.40
C HIS A 91 -19.28 1.08 4.52
N ASN A 92 -18.45 1.42 5.50
CA ASN A 92 -18.14 0.54 6.64
C ASN A 92 -17.58 -0.82 6.19
N ASN A 93 -16.71 -0.82 5.20
CA ASN A 93 -16.11 -2.05 4.72
C ASN A 93 -15.06 -2.62 5.70
N ARG A 94 -14.58 -3.81 5.40
CA ARG A 94 -13.65 -4.55 6.25
C ARG A 94 -12.29 -3.84 6.47
N TRP A 95 -11.92 -2.91 5.59
CA TRP A 95 -10.61 -2.28 5.63
C TRP A 95 -10.60 -0.96 6.37
N THR A 96 -11.64 -0.17 6.22
CA THR A 96 -11.62 1.20 6.73
C THR A 96 -13.01 1.82 6.72
N THR A 97 -13.19 2.81 7.57
CA THR A 97 -14.37 3.68 7.52
C THR A 97 -14.08 4.99 6.78
N ALA A 98 -12.84 5.21 6.36
CA ALA A 98 -12.42 6.41 5.63
C ALA A 98 -11.51 6.02 4.45
N SER A 99 -10.20 5.97 4.66
CA SER A 99 -9.23 5.49 3.69
C SER A 99 -8.10 4.78 4.41
N HIS A 100 -7.43 3.84 3.72
CA HIS A 100 -6.41 3.03 4.35
C HIS A 100 -5.40 2.56 3.30
N TYR A 101 -4.12 2.74 3.60
CA TYR A 101 -3.04 2.29 2.72
C TYR A 101 -2.55 0.90 3.12
N MET A 102 -2.40 0.04 2.12
CA MET A 102 -1.92 -1.33 2.27
C MET A 102 -0.92 -1.63 1.17
N VAL A 103 -0.15 -2.70 1.32
CA VAL A 103 0.83 -3.11 0.32
C VAL A 103 0.51 -4.52 -0.16
N LEU A 104 0.36 -4.68 -1.47
CA LEU A 104 0.28 -5.99 -2.10
C LEU A 104 1.70 -6.47 -2.37
N LEU A 105 2.04 -7.66 -1.88
CA LEU A 105 3.42 -8.17 -1.93
C LEU A 105 3.62 -9.36 -2.85
N ALA A 106 2.60 -10.19 -3.04
CA ALA A 106 2.76 -11.43 -3.79
C ALA A 106 1.42 -11.93 -4.32
N THR A 107 1.50 -12.81 -5.29
CA THR A 107 0.34 -13.50 -5.84
C THR A 107 0.66 -14.98 -5.97
N ASP A 108 -0.38 -15.81 -6.04
CA ASP A 108 -0.21 -17.22 -6.34
C ASP A 108 -1.07 -17.64 -7.53
N ASP A 109 -1.00 -18.92 -7.91
CA ASP A 109 -1.70 -19.44 -9.08
C ASP A 109 -3.20 -19.65 -8.85
N ASN A 110 -3.69 -19.43 -7.62
CA ASN A 110 -5.07 -19.70 -7.21
C ASN A 110 -5.91 -18.44 -7.00
N ASP A 111 -5.60 -17.35 -7.71
CA ASP A 111 -6.32 -16.08 -7.61
C ASP A 111 -6.15 -15.38 -6.26
N MET A 112 -5.08 -15.70 -5.55
CA MET A 112 -4.83 -15.12 -4.22
C MET A 112 -3.79 -14.02 -4.29
N VAL A 113 -3.93 -13.05 -3.41
CA VAL A 113 -2.97 -11.95 -3.24
C VAL A 113 -2.59 -11.85 -1.77
N TYR A 114 -1.30 -11.67 -1.50
CA TYR A 114 -0.83 -11.40 -0.15
C TYR A 114 -0.84 -9.90 0.12
N ILE A 115 -1.57 -9.51 1.14
CA ILE A 115 -1.70 -8.11 1.55
C ILE A 115 -1.00 -7.92 2.89
N SER A 116 -0.05 -6.99 2.93
CA SER A 116 0.54 -6.53 4.18
C SER A 116 -0.26 -5.31 4.65
N ASN A 117 -0.96 -5.47 5.75
CA ASN A 117 -1.86 -4.45 6.28
C ASN A 117 -1.22 -3.80 7.52
N PRO A 118 -0.85 -2.51 7.45
CA PRO A 118 -0.21 -1.82 8.57
C PRO A 118 -1.04 -1.79 9.85
N ASN A 119 -2.36 -1.87 9.74
CA ASN A 119 -3.27 -1.88 10.89
C ASN A 119 -3.76 -3.27 11.25
N GLY A 120 -3.17 -4.30 10.66
CA GLY A 120 -3.57 -5.68 10.92
C GLY A 120 -3.19 -6.15 12.31
N GLY A 121 -3.75 -7.28 12.72
CA GLY A 121 -3.39 -7.96 13.95
C GLY A 121 -4.35 -7.78 15.12
N LYS A 122 -5.20 -6.77 15.11
CA LYS A 122 -6.21 -6.56 16.15
C LYS A 122 -7.58 -7.07 15.73
N ASN A 123 -7.78 -7.32 14.45
CA ASN A 123 -9.04 -7.74 13.89
C ASN A 123 -8.74 -8.67 12.73
N ASP A 124 -9.21 -9.91 12.81
CA ASP A 124 -8.91 -10.93 11.80
C ASP A 124 -9.34 -10.53 10.40
N SER A 125 -10.42 -9.76 10.26
CA SER A 125 -10.89 -9.30 8.96
C SER A 125 -9.97 -8.27 8.31
N LYS A 126 -9.04 -7.72 9.07
CA LYS A 126 -8.08 -6.69 8.62
C LYS A 126 -6.63 -7.15 8.73
N SER A 127 -6.38 -8.39 9.12
CA SER A 127 -5.00 -8.85 9.29
C SER A 127 -4.29 -9.00 7.96
N SER A 128 -2.95 -8.95 8.00
CA SER A 128 -2.12 -9.31 6.86
C SER A 128 -2.33 -10.78 6.52
N GLY A 129 -2.28 -11.12 5.25
CA GLY A 129 -2.45 -12.50 4.84
C GLY A 129 -2.87 -12.63 3.38
N TRP A 130 -3.30 -13.83 3.03
CA TRP A 130 -3.75 -14.17 1.69
C TRP A 130 -5.25 -13.94 1.55
N TYR A 131 -5.64 -13.28 0.47
CA TYR A 131 -7.04 -12.98 0.15
C TYR A 131 -7.29 -13.29 -1.32
N LYS A 132 -8.53 -13.63 -1.66
CA LYS A 132 -8.91 -13.71 -3.07
C LYS A 132 -8.99 -12.31 -3.67
N PHE A 133 -8.47 -12.14 -4.88
CA PHE A 133 -8.56 -10.86 -5.58
C PHE A 133 -9.99 -10.34 -5.64
N SER A 134 -10.95 -11.22 -5.93
CA SER A 134 -12.36 -10.83 -6.04
C SER A 134 -12.96 -10.29 -4.75
N GLU A 135 -12.39 -10.65 -3.60
CA GLU A 135 -12.86 -10.19 -2.29
C GLU A 135 -12.31 -8.82 -1.92
N VAL A 136 -11.20 -8.41 -2.53
CA VAL A 136 -10.50 -7.19 -2.10
C VAL A 136 -10.50 -6.09 -3.14
N THR A 137 -10.46 -6.41 -4.43
CA THR A 137 -10.38 -5.39 -5.47
C THR A 137 -11.55 -4.39 -5.47
N PRO A 138 -12.78 -4.75 -5.07
CA PRO A 138 -13.87 -3.77 -5.03
C PRO A 138 -13.63 -2.59 -4.09
N TYR A 139 -12.70 -2.74 -3.13
CA TYR A 139 -12.40 -1.70 -2.15
C TYR A 139 -11.23 -0.81 -2.55
N PHE A 140 -10.56 -1.10 -3.66
CA PHE A 140 -9.37 -0.37 -4.08
C PHE A 140 -9.76 0.94 -4.78
N ALA A 141 -9.23 2.05 -4.28
CA ALA A 141 -9.49 3.37 -4.85
C ALA A 141 -8.38 3.80 -5.81
N LYS A 142 -7.14 3.47 -5.48
CA LYS A 142 -5.97 3.82 -6.30
C LYS A 142 -4.81 2.89 -6.00
N ALA A 143 -3.90 2.75 -6.98
CA ALA A 143 -2.75 1.86 -6.89
C ALA A 143 -1.50 2.53 -7.44
N LEU A 144 -0.40 2.43 -6.72
CA LEU A 144 0.91 2.88 -7.15
C LEU A 144 1.81 1.66 -7.29
N TYR A 145 2.30 1.41 -8.49
CA TYR A 145 3.10 0.23 -8.82
C TYR A 145 4.58 0.56 -8.66
N ILE A 146 5.28 -0.22 -7.84
CA ILE A 146 6.74 -0.11 -7.74
C ILE A 146 7.35 -0.82 -8.93
N GLU A 147 8.11 -0.09 -9.75
CA GLU A 147 8.65 -0.61 -11.00
C GLU A 147 10.09 -1.07 -10.89
N SER A 148 10.88 -0.42 -10.05
CA SER A 148 12.29 -0.76 -9.88
C SER A 148 12.83 -0.14 -8.60
N TYR A 149 13.71 -0.87 -7.94
CA TYR A 149 14.42 -0.39 -6.75
C TYR A 149 15.79 0.21 -7.07
N ASP A 150 16.10 0.36 -8.32
CA ASP A 150 17.40 0.90 -8.72
C ASP A 150 17.50 2.41 -8.62
#